data_aea910cc185c429956044ff237204bb5
#
_entry.id   aea910cc185c429956044ff237204bb5
#
_cell.length_a   1.000
_cell.length_b   1.000
_cell.length_c   1.000
_cell.angle_alpha   90.00
_cell.angle_beta   90.00
_cell.angle_gamma   90.00
#
_symmetry.space_group_name_H-M   'P 1'
#
loop_
_entity.id
_entity.type
_entity.pdbx_description
1 polymer ?
#
loop_
_entity_poly.entity_id
_entity_poly.type
_entity_poly.pdbx_seq_one_letter_code
_entity_poly.pdbx_strand_id
1 'polypeptide(L)'
;MEGDYDSHRNKANTTRGKENYLRKIQQFPEFAQKPVGAIKKKDCDWILEQIELGGARNRTHAVVNQKGLDMKKESCPKLAARCDCGAKTIEKAFRGEVVDIKTAQQVAIALNCKVEEAFDVETVKHPMTRKSMREYALFIRSTLEYADENYGVQNPMHKVPALGKRSKSVDTIKKSQIKQLQDTLKESTMLEQIIVLSLLNSGVRRGELAGLTWKDVNFEECTLHISKSLLVFKDFGYQLTTTKESNIRDVDVAPEYMDFLKEYYQYWKSQKKLMGGSWQKNLDKKSSKYAPSLLAFRGTDFVICNDHGFPINPDSYGALVRRIGNRAGIEGLHPHMFRHTFVSILLSNPEIGVATVAAEAGHAQPSTTLAIYTQVYDKRRKEIRNQMSKELYE
;
A
#
# COMPACT_ATOMS: atom_id res chain seq x y z
N MET A 1 -12.65 -29.77 11.85
CA MET A 1 -13.27 -28.43 11.87
C MET A 1 -13.18 -27.77 10.48
N GLU A 2 -13.81 -28.41 9.49
CA GLU A 2 -13.92 -27.88 8.12
C GLU A 2 -15.38 -27.53 7.78
N GLY A 3 -16.22 -27.33 8.78
CA GLY A 3 -17.62 -27.00 8.64
C GLY A 3 -17.87 -25.51 8.80
N ASP A 4 -18.50 -24.91 7.81
CA ASP A 4 -19.21 -23.62 7.84
C ASP A 4 -18.44 -22.35 8.17
N TYR A 5 -17.21 -22.21 7.69
CA TYR A 5 -16.70 -20.88 7.42
C TYR A 5 -17.37 -20.41 6.12
N ASP A 6 -18.47 -19.68 6.29
CA ASP A 6 -19.26 -19.07 5.20
C ASP A 6 -18.32 -18.35 4.23
N SER A 7 -17.81 -19.09 3.24
CA SER A 7 -16.80 -18.65 2.26
C SER A 7 -17.31 -17.46 1.43
N HIS A 8 -18.61 -17.22 1.46
CA HIS A 8 -19.28 -16.13 0.74
C HIS A 8 -19.23 -14.79 1.47
N ARG A 9 -18.95 -14.74 2.78
CA ARG A 9 -18.89 -13.48 3.56
C ARG A 9 -17.49 -12.86 3.67
N ASN A 10 -16.44 -13.65 3.50
CA ASN A 10 -15.06 -13.16 3.64
C ASN A 10 -14.36 -13.07 2.29
N LYS A 11 -13.86 -11.88 1.92
CA LYS A 11 -12.97 -11.75 0.76
C LYS A 11 -11.71 -12.61 0.98
N ALA A 12 -11.20 -13.24 -0.08
CA ALA A 12 -10.03 -14.12 -0.08
C ALA A 12 -8.80 -13.55 0.68
N ASN A 13 -8.57 -12.23 0.62
CA ASN A 13 -7.51 -11.57 1.41
C ASN A 13 -7.75 -11.62 2.93
N THR A 14 -9.00 -11.55 3.37
CA THR A 14 -9.36 -11.63 4.80
C THR A 14 -9.16 -13.06 5.30
N THR A 15 -9.59 -14.05 4.52
CA THR A 15 -9.38 -15.48 4.80
C THR A 15 -7.88 -15.78 4.93
N ARG A 16 -7.07 -15.36 3.95
CA ARG A 16 -5.62 -15.55 3.99
C ARG A 16 -4.96 -14.87 5.21
N GLY A 17 -5.43 -13.68 5.57
CA GLY A 17 -4.98 -13.01 6.80
C GLY A 17 -5.23 -13.87 8.03
N LYS A 18 -6.46 -14.41 8.15
CA LYS A 18 -6.85 -15.30 9.24
C LYS A 18 -6.06 -16.61 9.24
N GLU A 19 -5.84 -17.23 8.08
CA GLU A 19 -4.99 -18.42 7.94
C GLU A 19 -3.55 -18.19 8.39
N ASN A 20 -2.98 -17.02 8.10
CA ASN A 20 -1.64 -16.67 8.56
C ASN A 20 -1.59 -16.55 10.08
N TYR A 21 -2.62 -15.96 10.72
CA TYR A 21 -2.71 -15.92 12.18
C TYR A 21 -2.87 -17.31 12.76
N LEU A 22 -3.75 -18.14 12.20
CA LEU A 22 -3.96 -19.52 12.63
C LEU A 22 -2.66 -20.34 12.53
N ARG A 23 -1.98 -20.28 11.37
CA ARG A 23 -0.71 -20.99 11.16
C ARG A 23 0.37 -20.60 12.17
N LYS A 24 0.37 -19.33 12.61
CA LYS A 24 1.29 -18.87 13.64
C LYS A 24 0.93 -19.41 15.02
N ILE A 25 -0.37 -19.42 15.38
CA ILE A 25 -0.87 -19.95 16.64
C ILE A 25 -0.63 -21.47 16.73
N GLN A 26 -0.80 -22.19 15.62
CA GLN A 26 -0.54 -23.63 15.54
C GLN A 26 0.92 -24.03 15.83
N GLN A 27 1.85 -23.09 15.77
CA GLN A 27 3.24 -23.32 16.18
C GLN A 27 3.40 -23.49 17.71
N PHE A 28 2.34 -23.25 18.49
CA PHE A 28 2.31 -23.35 19.94
C PHE A 28 1.26 -24.40 20.36
N PRO A 29 1.63 -25.70 20.38
CA PRO A 29 0.69 -26.80 20.63
C PRO A 29 -0.03 -26.69 21.97
N GLU A 30 0.64 -26.13 23.00
CA GLU A 30 0.09 -25.94 24.36
C GLU A 30 -1.19 -25.08 24.34
N PHE A 31 -1.31 -24.18 23.39
CA PHE A 31 -2.51 -23.38 23.19
C PHE A 31 -3.41 -23.96 22.09
N ALA A 32 -2.84 -24.33 20.95
CA ALA A 32 -3.58 -24.72 19.76
C ALA A 32 -4.37 -26.02 19.91
N GLN A 33 -3.88 -26.96 20.76
CA GLN A 33 -4.54 -28.25 21.02
C GLN A 33 -5.42 -28.21 22.27
N LYS A 34 -5.45 -27.10 23.00
CA LYS A 34 -6.27 -26.98 24.19
C LYS A 34 -7.75 -26.92 23.80
N PRO A 35 -8.63 -27.73 24.48
CA PRO A 35 -10.07 -27.63 24.27
C PRO A 35 -10.55 -26.18 24.47
N VAL A 36 -11.39 -25.68 23.57
CA VAL A 36 -11.82 -24.27 23.58
C VAL A 36 -12.44 -23.86 24.91
N GLY A 37 -13.27 -24.74 25.52
CA GLY A 37 -13.87 -24.50 26.83
C GLY A 37 -12.90 -24.50 28.01
N ALA A 38 -11.67 -24.98 27.81
CA ALA A 38 -10.60 -24.96 28.84
C ALA A 38 -9.68 -23.76 28.72
N ILE A 39 -9.84 -22.92 27.69
CA ILE A 39 -9.01 -21.71 27.49
C ILE A 39 -9.43 -20.64 28.50
N LYS A 40 -8.45 -20.17 29.28
CA LYS A 40 -8.60 -19.10 30.27
C LYS A 40 -7.86 -17.84 29.79
N LYS A 41 -8.14 -16.71 30.42
CA LYS A 41 -7.46 -15.46 30.13
C LYS A 41 -5.93 -15.59 30.16
N LYS A 42 -5.38 -16.28 31.14
CA LYS A 42 -3.91 -16.52 31.26
C LYS A 42 -3.33 -17.25 30.04
N ASP A 43 -4.09 -18.11 29.39
CA ASP A 43 -3.65 -18.83 28.20
C ASP A 43 -3.63 -17.89 26.98
N CYS A 44 -4.59 -16.96 26.90
CA CYS A 44 -4.62 -15.92 25.88
C CYS A 44 -3.47 -14.89 26.06
N ASP A 45 -3.19 -14.51 27.30
CA ASP A 45 -2.06 -13.59 27.59
C ASP A 45 -0.74 -14.29 27.26
N TRP A 46 -0.58 -15.55 27.65
CA TRP A 46 0.60 -16.36 27.37
C TRP A 46 0.85 -16.52 25.86
N ILE A 47 -0.16 -16.89 25.06
CA ILE A 47 0.03 -17.08 23.61
C ILE A 47 0.40 -15.75 22.93
N LEU A 48 -0.16 -14.63 23.36
CA LEU A 48 0.20 -13.32 22.83
C LEU A 48 1.66 -12.97 23.16
N GLU A 49 2.12 -13.25 24.37
CA GLU A 49 3.53 -13.08 24.75
C GLU A 49 4.45 -13.99 23.90
N GLN A 50 4.11 -15.27 23.74
CA GLN A 50 4.89 -16.18 22.88
C GLN A 50 4.93 -15.72 21.42
N ILE A 51 3.84 -15.20 20.89
CA ILE A 51 3.78 -14.64 19.54
C ILE A 51 4.65 -13.37 19.44
N GLU A 52 4.65 -12.52 20.45
CA GLU A 52 5.50 -11.31 20.49
C GLU A 52 6.97 -11.69 20.48
N LEU A 53 7.39 -12.61 21.34
CA LEU A 53 8.76 -13.10 21.44
C LEU A 53 9.21 -13.93 20.23
N GLY A 54 8.37 -14.89 19.83
CA GLY A 54 8.64 -15.80 18.71
C GLY A 54 8.33 -15.20 17.33
N GLY A 55 7.61 -14.08 17.27
CA GLY A 55 7.32 -13.32 16.06
C GLY A 55 8.34 -12.24 15.77
N ALA A 56 9.35 -12.14 16.61
CA ALA A 56 10.50 -11.27 16.37
C ALA A 56 11.09 -11.57 15.00
N ARG A 57 10.95 -10.61 14.07
CA ARG A 57 11.61 -10.72 12.78
C ARG A 57 13.08 -10.44 12.99
N ASN A 58 13.93 -11.36 12.58
CA ASN A 58 15.33 -11.05 12.39
C ASN A 58 15.39 -9.90 11.37
N ARG A 59 15.72 -8.72 11.83
CA ARG A 59 16.05 -7.59 10.96
C ARG A 59 17.55 -7.46 10.93
N THR A 60 18.10 -7.62 9.76
CA THR A 60 19.50 -7.34 9.53
C THR A 60 19.64 -5.84 9.32
N HIS A 61 20.34 -5.21 10.23
CA HIS A 61 20.73 -3.81 10.20
C HIS A 61 22.17 -3.70 9.75
N ALA A 62 22.51 -2.56 9.17
CA ALA A 62 23.84 -2.25 8.73
C ALA A 62 24.22 -0.84 9.17
N VAL A 63 25.46 -0.65 9.57
CA VAL A 63 26.07 0.64 9.87
C VAL A 63 27.29 0.79 8.98
N VAL A 64 27.44 1.94 8.33
CA VAL A 64 28.61 2.19 7.48
C VAL A 64 29.87 2.11 8.35
N ASN A 65 30.85 1.33 7.89
CA ASN A 65 32.14 1.22 8.53
C ASN A 65 33.16 2.23 7.94
N GLN A 66 34.38 2.27 8.49
CA GLN A 66 35.40 3.23 8.03
C GLN A 66 35.72 3.06 6.53
N LYS A 67 35.81 1.82 6.03
CA LYS A 67 36.03 1.55 4.61
C LYS A 67 34.92 2.13 3.73
N GLY A 68 33.65 1.94 4.14
CA GLY A 68 32.52 2.53 3.42
C GLY A 68 32.54 4.05 3.39
N LEU A 69 32.97 4.69 4.48
CA LEU A 69 33.17 6.13 4.52
C LEU A 69 34.26 6.58 3.54
N ASP A 70 35.40 5.87 3.49
CA ASP A 70 36.52 6.16 2.59
C ASP A 70 36.16 5.94 1.10
N MET A 71 35.25 5.03 0.82
CA MET A 71 34.71 4.76 -0.54
C MET A 71 33.81 5.88 -1.05
N LYS A 72 33.30 6.75 -0.21
CA LYS A 72 32.42 7.86 -0.59
C LYS A 72 33.19 8.98 -1.30
N LYS A 73 33.41 8.84 -2.59
CA LYS A 73 34.07 9.85 -3.44
C LYS A 73 33.11 10.85 -4.09
N GLU A 74 31.79 10.61 -4.01
CA GLU A 74 30.76 11.37 -4.70
C GLU A 74 29.67 11.87 -3.75
N SER A 75 28.90 12.87 -4.22
CA SER A 75 27.76 13.38 -3.46
C SER A 75 26.61 12.35 -3.38
N CYS A 76 25.84 12.39 -2.30
CA CYS A 76 24.70 11.47 -2.10
C CYS A 76 23.66 11.52 -3.24
N PRO A 77 23.35 12.67 -3.88
CA PRO A 77 22.50 12.70 -5.07
C PRO A 77 23.06 11.91 -6.26
N LYS A 78 24.38 11.97 -6.50
CA LYS A 78 25.03 11.19 -7.58
C LYS A 78 25.00 9.70 -7.29
N LEU A 79 25.22 9.29 -6.05
CA LEU A 79 25.08 7.89 -5.63
C LEU A 79 23.62 7.41 -5.74
N ALA A 80 22.65 8.27 -5.39
CA ALA A 80 21.22 7.96 -5.52
C ALA A 80 20.79 7.70 -6.97
N ALA A 81 21.43 8.29 -7.94
CA ALA A 81 21.16 8.04 -9.36
C ALA A 81 21.54 6.62 -9.82
N ARG A 82 22.41 5.92 -9.07
CA ARG A 82 22.91 4.57 -9.40
C ARG A 82 22.23 3.45 -8.62
N CYS A 83 21.37 3.77 -7.68
CA CYS A 83 20.73 2.78 -6.83
C CYS A 83 19.27 3.15 -6.54
N ASP A 84 18.54 2.21 -6.00
CA ASP A 84 17.10 2.36 -5.66
C ASP A 84 16.90 2.99 -4.27
N CYS A 85 17.78 3.96 -3.90
CA CYS A 85 17.74 4.70 -2.64
C CYS A 85 17.73 6.21 -2.84
N GLY A 86 16.92 6.92 -2.04
CA GLY A 86 16.93 8.38 -2.03
C GLY A 86 18.22 8.98 -1.44
N ALA A 87 18.63 10.16 -1.91
CA ALA A 87 19.85 10.83 -1.45
C ALA A 87 19.89 11.05 0.07
N LYS A 88 18.76 11.40 0.70
CA LYS A 88 18.67 11.54 2.17
C LYS A 88 18.89 10.22 2.92
N THR A 89 18.42 9.10 2.36
CA THR A 89 18.64 7.78 2.95
C THR A 89 20.10 7.37 2.89
N ILE A 90 20.77 7.70 1.77
CA ILE A 90 22.21 7.52 1.61
C ILE A 90 22.98 8.42 2.58
N GLU A 91 22.55 9.67 2.73
CA GLU A 91 23.15 10.62 3.68
C GLU A 91 23.06 10.11 5.12
N LYS A 92 21.91 9.57 5.54
CA LYS A 92 21.75 8.92 6.85
C LYS A 92 22.74 7.78 7.05
N ALA A 93 22.86 6.89 6.06
CA ALA A 93 23.84 5.81 6.12
C ALA A 93 25.25 6.32 6.36
N PHE A 94 25.67 7.36 5.62
CA PHE A 94 27.01 7.95 5.76
C PHE A 94 27.21 8.83 7.01
N ARG A 95 26.14 9.14 7.74
CA ARG A 95 26.22 9.73 9.09
C ARG A 95 26.45 8.67 10.19
N GLY A 96 26.55 7.39 9.83
CA GLY A 96 26.67 6.30 10.80
C GLY A 96 25.33 5.90 11.42
N GLU A 97 24.19 6.36 10.87
CA GLU A 97 22.88 5.91 11.33
C GLU A 97 22.62 4.46 10.89
N VAL A 98 21.94 3.71 11.74
CA VAL A 98 21.52 2.33 11.44
C VAL A 98 20.54 2.32 10.27
N VAL A 99 20.86 1.55 9.23
CA VAL A 99 20.00 1.35 8.06
C VAL A 99 19.60 -0.14 7.92
N ASP A 100 18.52 -0.42 7.21
CA ASP A 100 18.16 -1.80 6.89
C ASP A 100 19.11 -2.40 5.83
N ILE A 101 19.21 -3.74 5.80
CA ILE A 101 20.13 -4.45 4.90
C ILE A 101 19.86 -4.13 3.41
N LYS A 102 18.62 -3.87 3.03
CA LYS A 102 18.31 -3.52 1.62
C LYS A 102 18.86 -2.15 1.26
N THR A 103 18.77 -1.20 2.17
CA THR A 103 19.39 0.12 2.01
C THR A 103 20.91 -0.01 1.88
N ALA A 104 21.55 -0.80 2.77
CA ALA A 104 22.99 -1.06 2.69
C ALA A 104 23.40 -1.73 1.36
N GLN A 105 22.61 -2.69 0.89
CA GLN A 105 22.80 -3.32 -0.43
C GLN A 105 22.75 -2.32 -1.57
N GLN A 106 21.78 -1.41 -1.55
CA GLN A 106 21.64 -0.39 -2.59
C GLN A 106 22.80 0.62 -2.55
N VAL A 107 23.24 1.03 -1.37
CA VAL A 107 24.41 1.92 -1.22
C VAL A 107 25.68 1.20 -1.69
N ALA A 108 25.86 -0.08 -1.35
CA ALA A 108 27.00 -0.86 -1.80
C ALA A 108 27.03 -1.01 -3.34
N ILE A 109 25.88 -1.20 -3.99
CA ILE A 109 25.76 -1.17 -5.46
C ILE A 109 26.22 0.17 -6.01
N ALA A 110 25.79 1.29 -5.41
CA ALA A 110 26.20 2.63 -5.84
C ALA A 110 27.70 2.88 -5.65
N LEU A 111 28.31 2.26 -4.63
CA LEU A 111 29.75 2.29 -4.36
C LEU A 111 30.56 1.27 -5.19
N ASN A 112 29.87 0.39 -5.93
CA ASN A 112 30.46 -0.72 -6.67
C ASN A 112 31.31 -1.68 -5.79
N CYS A 113 30.77 -2.03 -4.62
CA CYS A 113 31.42 -2.93 -3.65
C CYS A 113 30.41 -3.93 -3.05
N LYS A 114 30.91 -4.90 -2.27
CA LYS A 114 30.05 -5.79 -1.47
C LYS A 114 29.59 -5.09 -0.19
N VAL A 115 28.43 -5.51 0.33
CA VAL A 115 27.87 -4.90 1.56
C VAL A 115 28.85 -4.97 2.71
N GLU A 116 29.46 -6.14 2.90
CA GLU A 116 30.38 -6.43 4.02
C GLU A 116 31.69 -5.62 3.93
N GLU A 117 31.99 -5.02 2.78
CA GLU A 117 33.16 -4.15 2.60
C GLU A 117 32.88 -2.74 3.12
N ALA A 118 31.65 -2.26 2.98
CA ALA A 118 31.26 -0.89 3.31
C ALA A 118 30.43 -0.77 4.58
N PHE A 119 29.89 -1.87 5.10
CA PHE A 119 28.98 -1.88 6.24
C PHE A 119 29.31 -3.01 7.20
N ASP A 120 29.21 -2.71 8.49
CA ASP A 120 29.10 -3.71 9.55
C ASP A 120 27.64 -4.14 9.63
N VAL A 121 27.41 -5.45 9.49
CA VAL A 121 26.08 -6.04 9.40
C VAL A 121 25.74 -6.82 10.64
N GLU A 122 24.66 -6.45 11.32
CA GLU A 122 24.18 -7.13 12.52
C GLU A 122 22.72 -7.57 12.35
N THR A 123 22.42 -8.80 12.79
CA THR A 123 21.04 -9.30 12.79
C THR A 123 20.44 -9.22 14.18
N VAL A 124 19.50 -8.30 14.36
CA VAL A 124 18.82 -8.07 15.64
C VAL A 124 17.39 -8.60 15.59
N LYS A 125 16.96 -9.28 16.65
CA LYS A 125 15.57 -9.69 16.84
C LYS A 125 14.74 -8.48 17.26
N HIS A 126 13.82 -8.03 16.41
CA HIS A 126 12.85 -7.00 16.77
C HIS A 126 11.52 -7.63 17.18
N PRO A 127 10.95 -7.24 18.32
CA PRO A 127 9.64 -7.71 18.73
C PRO A 127 8.58 -7.28 17.71
N MET A 128 7.47 -7.99 17.69
CA MET A 128 6.36 -7.62 16.81
C MET A 128 5.85 -6.20 17.12
N THR A 129 5.39 -5.51 16.07
CA THR A 129 4.80 -4.18 16.28
C THR A 129 3.48 -4.29 17.06
N ARG A 130 3.16 -3.28 17.88
CA ARG A 130 1.86 -3.20 18.58
C ARG A 130 0.67 -3.40 17.64
N LYS A 131 0.76 -2.92 16.39
CA LYS A 131 -0.27 -3.12 15.40
C LYS A 131 -0.44 -4.61 15.07
N SER A 132 0.66 -5.32 14.83
CA SER A 132 0.61 -6.77 14.54
C SER A 132 0.07 -7.55 15.74
N MET A 133 0.52 -7.22 16.96
CA MET A 133 0.01 -7.87 18.17
C MET A 133 -1.48 -7.65 18.37
N ARG A 134 -1.97 -6.45 18.07
CA ARG A 134 -3.40 -6.16 18.11
C ARG A 134 -4.20 -7.04 17.14
N GLU A 135 -3.71 -7.26 15.93
CA GLU A 135 -4.40 -8.11 14.94
C GLU A 135 -4.49 -9.57 15.42
N TYR A 136 -3.43 -10.09 16.06
CA TYR A 136 -3.49 -11.42 16.70
C TYR A 136 -4.49 -11.47 17.85
N ALA A 137 -4.48 -10.48 18.73
CA ALA A 137 -5.44 -10.40 19.84
C ALA A 137 -6.89 -10.33 19.34
N LEU A 138 -7.15 -9.54 18.29
CA LEU A 138 -8.48 -9.47 17.67
C LEU A 138 -8.87 -10.80 17.01
N PHE A 139 -7.95 -11.49 16.37
CA PHE A 139 -8.20 -12.80 15.78
C PHE A 139 -8.58 -13.84 16.83
N ILE A 140 -7.80 -13.96 17.92
CA ILE A 140 -8.09 -14.87 19.03
C ILE A 140 -9.44 -14.53 19.66
N ARG A 141 -9.67 -13.24 19.94
CA ARG A 141 -10.93 -12.78 20.51
C ARG A 141 -12.13 -13.13 19.63
N SER A 142 -12.08 -12.85 18.33
CA SER A 142 -13.19 -13.15 17.41
C SER A 142 -13.45 -14.64 17.26
N THR A 143 -12.40 -15.48 17.38
CA THR A 143 -12.55 -16.94 17.37
C THR A 143 -13.24 -17.43 18.65
N LEU A 144 -12.89 -16.84 19.79
CA LEU A 144 -13.53 -17.18 21.08
C LEU A 144 -14.95 -16.60 21.18
N GLU A 145 -15.25 -15.45 20.58
CA GLU A 145 -16.61 -14.91 20.45
C GLU A 145 -17.49 -15.85 19.64
N TYR A 146 -16.98 -16.35 18.51
CA TYR A 146 -17.69 -17.35 17.71
C TYR A 146 -17.97 -18.64 18.51
N ALA A 147 -17.04 -19.09 19.34
CA ALA A 147 -17.22 -20.27 20.19
C ALA A 147 -18.25 -20.01 21.29
N ASP A 148 -18.29 -18.80 21.86
CA ASP A 148 -19.29 -18.39 22.85
C ASP A 148 -20.71 -18.40 22.24
N GLU A 149 -20.87 -17.74 21.09
CA GLU A 149 -22.15 -17.61 20.40
C GLU A 149 -22.73 -18.94 19.88
N ASN A 150 -21.87 -19.85 19.39
CA ASN A 150 -22.33 -21.07 18.72
C ASN A 150 -22.26 -22.32 19.60
N TYR A 151 -21.43 -22.33 20.65
CA TYR A 151 -21.21 -23.52 21.49
C TYR A 151 -21.33 -23.22 22.99
N GLY A 152 -21.74 -22.01 23.38
CA GLY A 152 -21.92 -21.62 24.80
C GLY A 152 -20.62 -21.64 25.60
N VAL A 153 -19.47 -21.47 24.96
CA VAL A 153 -18.16 -21.46 25.60
C VAL A 153 -17.81 -20.03 26.02
N GLN A 154 -17.72 -19.77 27.31
CA GLN A 154 -17.44 -18.44 27.83
C GLN A 154 -16.16 -17.84 27.24
N ASN A 155 -16.26 -16.67 26.60
CA ASN A 155 -15.12 -15.97 26.03
C ASN A 155 -14.27 -15.26 27.13
N PRO A 156 -13.05 -15.72 27.43
CA PRO A 156 -12.23 -15.13 28.46
C PRO A 156 -11.65 -13.76 28.08
N MET A 157 -11.74 -13.38 26.79
CA MET A 157 -11.26 -12.09 26.28
C MET A 157 -12.36 -11.02 26.12
N HIS A 158 -13.59 -11.32 26.53
CA HIS A 158 -14.72 -10.41 26.35
C HIS A 158 -14.47 -9.00 26.93
N LYS A 159 -13.80 -8.91 28.07
CA LYS A 159 -13.50 -7.64 28.77
C LYS A 159 -12.08 -7.10 28.54
N VAL A 160 -11.28 -7.73 27.67
CA VAL A 160 -9.92 -7.25 27.40
C VAL A 160 -9.99 -6.06 26.48
N PRO A 161 -9.52 -4.85 26.89
CA PRO A 161 -9.50 -3.68 26.02
C PRO A 161 -8.64 -3.96 24.78
N ALA A 162 -9.15 -3.60 23.61
CA ALA A 162 -8.32 -3.64 22.41
C ALA A 162 -7.12 -2.71 22.61
N LEU A 163 -5.91 -3.20 22.30
CA LEU A 163 -4.70 -2.38 22.32
C LEU A 163 -4.94 -1.09 21.53
N GLY A 164 -4.82 0.06 22.19
CA GLY A 164 -5.18 1.36 21.65
C GLY A 164 -4.48 1.67 20.32
N LYS A 165 -5.20 2.24 19.37
CA LYS A 165 -4.60 2.84 18.17
C LYS A 165 -3.84 4.10 18.59
N ARG A 166 -2.54 4.19 18.32
CA ARG A 166 -1.91 5.50 18.15
C ARG A 166 -2.43 6.07 16.81
N SER A 167 -3.13 7.20 16.86
CA SER A 167 -3.40 7.95 15.64
C SER A 167 -2.06 8.45 15.11
N LYS A 168 -1.61 7.92 14.00
CA LYS A 168 -0.52 8.54 13.23
C LYS A 168 -1.14 9.64 12.40
N SER A 169 -0.42 10.75 12.24
CA SER A 169 -0.73 11.73 11.21
C SER A 169 -0.82 11.01 9.86
N VAL A 170 -1.78 11.40 9.05
CA VAL A 170 -1.94 10.84 7.70
C VAL A 170 -0.97 11.57 6.78
N ASP A 171 -0.05 10.84 6.17
CA ASP A 171 0.92 11.42 5.25
C ASP A 171 0.24 11.81 3.93
N THR A 172 0.43 13.06 3.51
CA THR A 172 -0.06 13.62 2.24
C THR A 172 1.08 14.24 1.46
N ILE A 173 0.94 14.30 0.14
CA ILE A 173 1.89 14.96 -0.76
C ILE A 173 1.66 16.48 -0.67
N LYS A 174 2.69 17.25 -0.38
CA LYS A 174 2.60 18.72 -0.31
C LYS A 174 2.44 19.34 -1.70
N LYS A 175 1.84 20.52 -1.81
CA LYS A 175 1.63 21.22 -3.09
C LYS A 175 2.95 21.41 -3.87
N SER A 176 4.04 21.78 -3.19
CA SER A 176 5.36 21.88 -3.82
C SER A 176 5.90 20.55 -4.35
N GLN A 177 5.62 19.47 -3.65
CA GLN A 177 6.00 18.10 -4.05
C GLN A 177 5.16 17.60 -5.24
N ILE A 178 3.89 18.02 -5.37
CA ILE A 178 3.07 17.69 -6.55
C ILE A 178 3.72 18.25 -7.80
N LYS A 179 4.20 19.52 -7.76
CA LYS A 179 4.92 20.11 -8.89
C LYS A 179 6.20 19.34 -9.23
N GLN A 180 7.02 19.01 -8.24
CA GLN A 180 8.23 18.20 -8.45
C GLN A 180 7.92 16.84 -9.06
N LEU A 181 6.81 16.21 -8.61
CA LEU A 181 6.34 14.93 -9.14
C LEU A 181 5.92 15.07 -10.61
N GLN A 182 5.14 16.11 -10.96
CA GLN A 182 4.72 16.39 -12.33
C GLN A 182 5.92 16.63 -13.25
N ASP A 183 6.92 17.38 -12.81
CA ASP A 183 8.14 17.62 -13.60
C ASP A 183 8.93 16.31 -13.81
N THR A 184 9.03 15.47 -12.79
CA THR A 184 9.68 14.15 -12.90
C THR A 184 8.92 13.22 -13.87
N LEU A 185 7.60 13.32 -13.92
CA LEU A 185 6.77 12.49 -14.80
C LEU A 185 6.97 12.82 -16.29
N LYS A 186 7.32 14.05 -16.65
CA LYS A 186 7.62 14.43 -18.05
C LYS A 186 8.75 13.58 -18.65
N GLU A 187 9.69 13.15 -17.82
CA GLU A 187 10.83 12.30 -18.22
C GLU A 187 10.61 10.81 -17.89
N SER A 188 9.39 10.45 -17.53
CA SER A 188 9.03 9.08 -17.12
C SER A 188 8.40 8.31 -18.28
N THR A 189 8.42 6.97 -18.20
CA THR A 189 7.73 6.12 -19.18
C THR A 189 6.21 6.33 -19.12
N MET A 190 5.50 6.05 -20.23
CA MET A 190 4.04 6.13 -20.28
C MET A 190 3.38 5.29 -19.19
N LEU A 191 3.93 4.13 -18.87
CA LEU A 191 3.42 3.28 -17.78
C LEU A 191 3.59 3.95 -16.40
N GLU A 192 4.71 4.62 -16.15
CA GLU A 192 4.93 5.36 -14.92
C GLU A 192 3.98 6.56 -14.81
N GLN A 193 3.80 7.28 -15.91
CA GLN A 193 2.89 8.43 -15.98
C GLN A 193 1.45 8.01 -15.70
N ILE A 194 0.91 7.02 -16.42
CA ILE A 194 -0.48 6.60 -16.25
C ILE A 194 -0.77 6.11 -14.83
N ILE A 195 0.13 5.33 -14.21
CA ILE A 195 -0.08 4.83 -12.84
C ILE A 195 -0.13 6.01 -11.85
N VAL A 196 0.84 6.92 -11.92
CA VAL A 196 0.96 8.01 -10.95
C VAL A 196 -0.14 9.05 -11.13
N LEU A 197 -0.41 9.45 -12.37
CA LEU A 197 -1.46 10.44 -12.67
C LEU A 197 -2.84 9.90 -12.32
N SER A 198 -3.11 8.62 -12.59
CA SER A 198 -4.39 7.99 -12.19
C SER A 198 -4.57 7.98 -10.68
N LEU A 199 -3.54 7.58 -9.92
CA LEU A 199 -3.61 7.58 -8.46
C LEU A 199 -3.82 8.99 -7.89
N LEU A 200 -3.19 10.01 -8.50
CA LEU A 200 -3.28 11.39 -8.04
C LEU A 200 -4.66 12.00 -8.33
N ASN A 201 -5.20 11.78 -9.53
CA ASN A 201 -6.42 12.42 -9.99
C ASN A 201 -7.71 11.73 -9.53
N SER A 202 -7.67 10.44 -9.23
CA SER A 202 -8.86 9.68 -8.86
C SER A 202 -8.88 9.20 -7.41
N GLY A 203 -7.75 9.22 -6.72
CA GLY A 203 -7.65 8.71 -5.35
C GLY A 203 -8.04 7.23 -5.18
N VAL A 204 -8.15 6.46 -6.25
CA VAL A 204 -8.54 5.05 -6.22
C VAL A 204 -7.50 4.17 -5.52
N ARG A 205 -7.94 3.01 -5.03
CA ARG A 205 -7.00 2.03 -4.47
C ARG A 205 -6.18 1.38 -5.59
N ARG A 206 -4.94 0.99 -5.30
CA ARG A 206 -4.05 0.35 -6.30
C ARG A 206 -4.69 -0.87 -6.99
N GLY A 207 -5.48 -1.66 -6.28
CA GLY A 207 -6.18 -2.80 -6.86
C GLY A 207 -7.37 -2.39 -7.75
N GLU A 208 -8.08 -1.32 -7.39
CA GLU A 208 -9.13 -0.72 -8.21
C GLU A 208 -8.53 -0.18 -9.52
N LEU A 209 -7.42 0.55 -9.42
CA LEU A 209 -6.71 1.05 -10.60
C LEU A 209 -6.22 -0.08 -11.51
N ALA A 210 -5.67 -1.15 -10.93
CA ALA A 210 -5.21 -2.31 -11.69
C ALA A 210 -6.35 -3.11 -12.35
N GLY A 211 -7.56 -3.02 -11.80
CA GLY A 211 -8.77 -3.65 -12.33
C GLY A 211 -9.52 -2.79 -13.35
N LEU A 212 -9.11 -1.54 -13.56
CA LEU A 212 -9.77 -0.61 -14.47
C LEU A 212 -9.60 -1.06 -15.93
N THR A 213 -10.69 -1.08 -16.67
CA THR A 213 -10.71 -1.41 -18.10
C THR A 213 -11.17 -0.21 -18.92
N TRP A 214 -10.87 -0.19 -20.22
CA TRP A 214 -11.31 0.90 -21.11
C TRP A 214 -12.83 1.05 -21.19
N LYS A 215 -13.59 0.01 -20.85
CA LYS A 215 -15.06 0.09 -20.73
C LYS A 215 -15.54 0.88 -19.51
N ASP A 216 -14.68 1.07 -18.54
CA ASP A 216 -14.98 1.79 -17.31
C ASP A 216 -14.61 3.29 -17.39
N VAL A 217 -14.10 3.75 -18.55
CA VAL A 217 -13.70 5.14 -18.78
C VAL A 217 -14.77 5.86 -19.61
N ASN A 218 -15.41 6.85 -19.03
CA ASN A 218 -16.31 7.75 -19.77
C ASN A 218 -15.54 9.04 -20.12
N PHE A 219 -15.16 9.16 -21.40
CA PHE A 219 -14.39 10.29 -21.91
C PHE A 219 -15.22 11.57 -22.06
N GLU A 220 -16.54 11.46 -22.18
CA GLU A 220 -17.45 12.60 -22.35
C GLU A 220 -17.74 13.24 -21.00
N GLU A 221 -18.10 12.43 -20.01
CA GLU A 221 -18.44 12.89 -18.66
C GLU A 221 -17.20 13.09 -17.77
N CYS A 222 -15.99 12.79 -18.25
CA CYS A 222 -14.76 12.82 -17.48
C CYS A 222 -14.84 11.98 -16.19
N THR A 223 -15.39 10.76 -16.27
CA THR A 223 -15.59 9.88 -15.12
C THR A 223 -14.92 8.51 -15.28
N LEU A 224 -14.58 7.89 -14.16
CA LEU A 224 -14.06 6.53 -14.07
C LEU A 224 -15.03 5.66 -13.25
N HIS A 225 -15.59 4.62 -13.84
CA HIS A 225 -16.47 3.67 -13.14
C HIS A 225 -15.69 2.65 -12.35
N ILE A 226 -15.71 2.75 -11.02
CA ILE A 226 -14.93 1.89 -10.11
C ILE A 226 -15.85 0.81 -9.53
N SER A 227 -15.87 -0.37 -10.16
CA SER A 227 -16.67 -1.52 -9.72
C SER A 227 -15.84 -2.78 -9.44
N LYS A 228 -14.55 -2.78 -9.81
CA LYS A 228 -13.68 -3.95 -9.79
C LYS A 228 -12.36 -3.65 -9.08
N SER A 229 -11.73 -4.71 -8.57
CA SER A 229 -10.39 -4.66 -7.99
C SER A 229 -9.60 -5.89 -8.38
N LEU A 230 -8.42 -5.71 -8.93
CA LEU A 230 -7.50 -6.79 -9.25
C LEU A 230 -6.67 -7.15 -8.02
N LEU A 231 -6.65 -8.43 -7.68
CA LEU A 231 -5.86 -9.00 -6.60
C LEU A 231 -4.93 -10.08 -7.17
N VAL A 232 -3.79 -10.30 -6.52
CA VAL A 232 -2.86 -11.37 -6.90
C VAL A 232 -2.56 -12.22 -5.68
N PHE A 233 -2.84 -13.51 -5.80
CA PHE A 233 -2.60 -14.50 -4.76
C PHE A 233 -1.43 -15.39 -5.16
N LYS A 234 -0.62 -15.78 -4.17
CA LYS A 234 0.53 -16.65 -4.40
C LYS A 234 0.11 -17.99 -5.02
N ASP A 235 -1.02 -18.51 -4.58
CA ASP A 235 -1.48 -19.87 -4.91
C ASP A 235 -2.52 -19.87 -6.05
N PHE A 236 -3.32 -18.82 -6.20
CA PHE A 236 -4.41 -18.72 -7.17
C PHE A 236 -4.15 -17.74 -8.32
N GLY A 237 -3.05 -16.99 -8.27
CA GLY A 237 -2.71 -15.99 -9.28
C GLY A 237 -3.60 -14.75 -9.25
N TYR A 238 -3.90 -14.24 -10.42
CA TYR A 238 -4.67 -13.01 -10.62
C TYR A 238 -6.17 -13.27 -10.51
N GLN A 239 -6.85 -12.45 -9.73
CA GLN A 239 -8.31 -12.50 -9.58
C GLN A 239 -8.90 -11.10 -9.68
N LEU A 240 -9.87 -10.92 -10.56
CA LEU A 240 -10.69 -9.72 -10.64
C LEU A 240 -11.91 -9.92 -9.76
N THR A 241 -11.99 -9.16 -8.69
CA THR A 241 -13.11 -9.21 -7.73
C THR A 241 -13.97 -7.96 -7.90
N THR A 242 -15.27 -8.08 -7.73
CA THR A 242 -16.15 -6.92 -7.58
C THR A 242 -15.80 -6.18 -6.29
N THR A 243 -15.89 -4.87 -6.31
CA THR A 243 -15.93 -4.09 -5.06
C THR A 243 -17.21 -4.48 -4.31
N LYS A 244 -17.24 -4.31 -2.96
CA LYS A 244 -18.52 -4.42 -2.24
C LYS A 244 -19.50 -3.41 -2.86
N GLU A 245 -20.78 -3.72 -2.91
CA GLU A 245 -21.82 -2.84 -3.48
C GLU A 245 -21.73 -1.40 -2.98
N SER A 246 -21.40 -1.20 -1.70
CA SER A 246 -21.16 0.10 -1.08
C SER A 246 -19.91 0.86 -1.60
N ASN A 247 -19.10 0.26 -2.47
CA ASN A 247 -17.88 0.85 -3.01
C ASN A 247 -17.90 0.98 -4.55
N ILE A 248 -19.01 0.60 -5.21
CA ILE A 248 -19.21 0.89 -6.62
C ILE A 248 -19.53 2.39 -6.73
N ARG A 249 -18.77 3.08 -7.56
CA ARG A 249 -18.90 4.53 -7.73
C ARG A 249 -18.32 4.99 -9.04
N ASP A 250 -18.80 6.12 -9.51
CA ASP A 250 -18.16 6.92 -10.54
C ASP A 250 -17.29 7.96 -9.85
N VAL A 251 -16.08 8.14 -10.33
CA VAL A 251 -15.12 9.10 -9.79
C VAL A 251 -14.89 10.17 -10.85
N ASP A 252 -15.21 11.41 -10.51
CA ASP A 252 -14.93 12.55 -11.35
C ASP A 252 -13.43 12.84 -11.37
N VAL A 253 -12.90 13.10 -12.56
CA VAL A 253 -11.48 13.42 -12.73
C VAL A 253 -11.30 14.73 -13.48
N ALA A 254 -10.15 15.37 -13.26
CA ALA A 254 -9.84 16.64 -13.93
C ALA A 254 -9.82 16.48 -15.45
N PRO A 255 -10.36 17.45 -16.23
CA PRO A 255 -10.36 17.42 -17.70
C PRO A 255 -8.95 17.23 -18.28
N GLU A 256 -7.92 17.85 -17.68
CA GLU A 256 -6.53 17.72 -18.11
C GLU A 256 -6.00 16.31 -17.96
N TYR A 257 -6.43 15.58 -16.91
CA TYR A 257 -6.11 14.17 -16.78
C TYR A 257 -6.87 13.32 -17.79
N MET A 258 -8.12 13.66 -18.08
CA MET A 258 -8.92 12.94 -19.10
C MET A 258 -8.31 13.12 -20.49
N ASP A 259 -7.77 14.28 -20.81
CA ASP A 259 -7.07 14.52 -22.08
C ASP A 259 -5.79 13.69 -22.17
N PHE A 260 -4.99 13.64 -21.10
CA PHE A 260 -3.85 12.70 -21.02
C PHE A 260 -4.31 11.24 -21.20
N LEU A 261 -5.44 10.85 -20.61
CA LEU A 261 -5.98 9.50 -20.73
C LEU A 261 -6.43 9.16 -22.17
N LYS A 262 -6.94 10.15 -22.92
CA LYS A 262 -7.24 10.01 -24.36
C LYS A 262 -5.95 9.78 -25.16
N GLU A 263 -4.88 10.53 -24.90
CA GLU A 263 -3.57 10.33 -25.54
C GLU A 263 -3.01 8.95 -25.21
N TYR A 264 -3.06 8.56 -23.96
CA TYR A 264 -2.62 7.23 -23.51
C TYR A 264 -3.45 6.12 -24.17
N TYR A 265 -4.75 6.32 -24.41
CA TYR A 265 -5.60 5.35 -25.11
C TYR A 265 -5.17 5.15 -26.57
N GLN A 266 -4.76 6.23 -27.26
CA GLN A 266 -4.21 6.11 -28.61
C GLN A 266 -2.88 5.34 -28.61
N TYR A 267 -2.00 5.65 -27.65
CA TYR A 267 -0.78 4.88 -27.46
C TYR A 267 -1.08 3.40 -27.22
N TRP A 268 -1.99 3.09 -26.29
CA TRP A 268 -2.41 1.73 -25.98
C TRP A 268 -2.96 0.99 -27.23
N LYS A 269 -3.81 1.66 -28.01
CA LYS A 269 -4.32 1.09 -29.28
C LYS A 269 -3.20 0.79 -30.27
N SER A 270 -2.22 1.67 -30.37
CA SER A 270 -1.05 1.47 -31.24
C SER A 270 -0.23 0.24 -30.83
N GLN A 271 0.01 0.05 -29.53
CA GLN A 271 0.71 -1.13 -29.00
C GLN A 271 -0.08 -2.43 -29.28
N LYS A 272 -1.39 -2.42 -29.02
CA LYS A 272 -2.27 -3.55 -29.34
C LYS A 272 -2.23 -3.91 -30.84
N LYS A 273 -2.22 -2.89 -31.71
CA LYS A 273 -2.14 -3.07 -33.17
C LYS A 273 -0.77 -3.64 -33.58
N LEU A 274 0.33 -3.15 -33.02
CA LEU A 274 1.70 -3.65 -33.27
C LEU A 274 1.84 -5.12 -32.88
N MET A 275 1.30 -5.51 -31.75
CA MET A 275 1.33 -6.90 -31.27
C MET A 275 0.40 -7.81 -32.09
N GLY A 276 -0.64 -7.27 -32.71
CA GLY A 276 -1.56 -8.00 -33.56
C GLY A 276 -2.08 -9.29 -32.93
N GLY A 277 -1.94 -10.40 -33.65
CA GLY A 277 -2.37 -11.71 -33.15
C GLY A 277 -1.60 -12.26 -31.94
N SER A 278 -0.54 -11.60 -31.48
CA SER A 278 0.24 -11.98 -30.29
C SER A 278 -0.27 -11.31 -29.00
N TRP A 279 -1.18 -10.33 -29.14
CA TRP A 279 -1.80 -9.65 -28.00
C TRP A 279 -2.54 -10.64 -27.10
N GLN A 280 -2.20 -10.64 -25.82
CA GLN A 280 -2.75 -11.53 -24.79
C GLN A 280 -2.59 -13.05 -25.10
N LYS A 281 -1.60 -13.42 -25.93
CA LYS A 281 -1.26 -14.83 -26.19
C LYS A 281 0.00 -15.28 -25.45
N ASN A 282 1.04 -14.46 -25.48
CA ASN A 282 2.35 -14.79 -24.92
C ASN A 282 2.56 -14.13 -23.56
N LEU A 283 3.01 -14.91 -22.60
CA LEU A 283 3.36 -14.45 -21.27
C LEU A 283 4.87 -14.31 -21.14
N ASP A 284 5.34 -13.25 -20.51
CA ASP A 284 6.75 -13.14 -20.12
C ASP A 284 7.12 -14.15 -19.02
N LYS A 285 8.43 -14.34 -18.77
CA LYS A 285 8.92 -15.28 -17.75
C LYS A 285 8.37 -15.02 -16.35
N LYS A 286 8.11 -13.73 -16.00
CA LYS A 286 7.59 -13.37 -14.68
C LYS A 286 6.10 -13.70 -14.55
N SER A 287 5.36 -13.51 -15.63
CA SER A 287 3.92 -13.75 -15.71
C SER A 287 3.59 -15.24 -15.92
N SER A 288 4.49 -16.04 -16.48
CA SER A 288 4.27 -17.47 -16.78
C SER A 288 3.91 -18.31 -15.56
N LYS A 289 4.40 -17.92 -14.38
CA LYS A 289 4.03 -18.54 -13.09
C LYS A 289 2.52 -18.50 -12.79
N TYR A 290 1.84 -17.50 -13.34
CA TYR A 290 0.40 -17.27 -13.14
C TYR A 290 -0.40 -17.46 -14.42
N ALA A 291 0.15 -18.23 -15.39
CA ALA A 291 -0.41 -18.38 -16.71
C ALA A 291 -1.92 -18.71 -16.72
N PRO A 292 -2.42 -19.68 -15.96
CA PRO A 292 -3.85 -20.03 -16.03
C PRO A 292 -4.75 -18.83 -15.68
N SER A 293 -4.43 -18.09 -14.62
CA SER A 293 -5.23 -16.95 -14.16
C SER A 293 -5.13 -15.74 -15.09
N LEU A 294 -3.96 -15.50 -15.70
CA LEU A 294 -3.78 -14.42 -16.67
C LEU A 294 -4.48 -14.71 -18.00
N LEU A 295 -4.40 -15.95 -18.47
CA LEU A 295 -5.06 -16.34 -19.72
C LEU A 295 -6.59 -16.25 -19.64
N ALA A 296 -7.17 -16.32 -18.44
CA ALA A 296 -8.60 -16.09 -18.22
C ALA A 296 -9.03 -14.65 -18.54
N PHE A 297 -8.08 -13.69 -18.60
CA PHE A 297 -8.36 -12.28 -18.96
C PHE A 297 -8.23 -11.97 -20.45
N ARG A 298 -8.07 -12.96 -21.29
CA ARG A 298 -8.08 -12.75 -22.75
C ARG A 298 -9.37 -12.03 -23.17
N GLY A 299 -9.21 -11.01 -24.00
CA GLY A 299 -10.32 -10.16 -24.42
C GLY A 299 -10.71 -9.06 -23.43
N THR A 300 -10.06 -8.97 -22.28
CA THR A 300 -10.24 -7.87 -21.32
C THR A 300 -9.21 -6.78 -21.58
N ASP A 301 -9.67 -5.61 -21.96
CA ASP A 301 -8.81 -4.47 -22.31
C ASP A 301 -8.56 -3.61 -21.05
N PHE A 302 -7.55 -3.98 -20.26
CA PHE A 302 -7.14 -3.21 -19.08
C PHE A 302 -6.51 -1.87 -19.49
N VAL A 303 -6.79 -0.82 -18.70
CA VAL A 303 -6.14 0.48 -18.88
C VAL A 303 -4.65 0.35 -18.60
N ILE A 304 -4.28 -0.33 -17.51
CA ILE A 304 -2.88 -0.57 -17.14
C ILE A 304 -2.53 -2.03 -17.40
N CYS A 305 -1.75 -2.25 -18.44
CA CYS A 305 -1.29 -3.57 -18.83
C CYS A 305 0.22 -3.57 -19.16
N ASN A 306 0.80 -4.76 -19.25
CA ASN A 306 2.16 -4.94 -19.77
C ASN A 306 2.17 -4.91 -21.32
N ASP A 307 3.34 -5.01 -21.92
CA ASP A 307 3.53 -4.98 -23.37
C ASP A 307 2.79 -6.10 -24.11
N HIS A 308 2.38 -7.14 -23.41
CA HIS A 308 1.58 -8.25 -23.97
C HIS A 308 0.06 -8.09 -23.74
N GLY A 309 -0.39 -6.99 -23.13
CA GLY A 309 -1.82 -6.70 -22.88
C GLY A 309 -2.40 -7.37 -21.64
N PHE A 310 -1.59 -8.02 -20.80
CA PHE A 310 -2.04 -8.59 -19.53
C PHE A 310 -1.94 -7.57 -18.38
N PRO A 311 -2.83 -7.64 -17.38
CA PRO A 311 -2.79 -6.71 -16.27
C PRO A 311 -1.50 -6.85 -15.45
N ILE A 312 -0.99 -5.73 -14.97
CA ILE A 312 0.21 -5.69 -14.12
C ILE A 312 -0.17 -5.95 -12.66
N ASN A 313 0.68 -6.71 -11.96
CA ASN A 313 0.49 -6.96 -10.53
C ASN A 313 0.43 -5.63 -9.74
N PRO A 314 -0.70 -5.32 -9.06
CA PRO A 314 -0.86 -4.08 -8.31
C PRO A 314 0.15 -3.91 -7.17
N ASP A 315 0.75 -5.01 -6.66
CA ASP A 315 1.80 -4.92 -5.64
C ASP A 315 3.08 -4.27 -6.17
N SER A 316 3.34 -4.36 -7.49
CA SER A 316 4.49 -3.71 -8.13
C SER A 316 4.37 -2.19 -8.20
N TYR A 317 3.15 -1.63 -8.13
CA TYR A 317 2.93 -0.18 -8.13
C TYR A 317 3.61 0.52 -6.95
N GLY A 318 3.73 -0.17 -5.82
CA GLY A 318 4.44 0.37 -4.66
C GLY A 318 5.92 0.61 -4.91
N ALA A 319 6.59 -0.32 -5.61
CA ALA A 319 8.01 -0.16 -5.96
C ALA A 319 8.20 0.92 -7.05
N LEU A 320 7.32 0.93 -8.07
CA LEU A 320 7.33 1.93 -9.13
C LEU A 320 7.15 3.35 -8.57
N VAL A 321 6.11 3.56 -7.77
CA VAL A 321 5.82 4.86 -7.12
C VAL A 321 6.99 5.32 -6.24
N ARG A 322 7.62 4.40 -5.52
CA ARG A 322 8.79 4.74 -4.69
C ARG A 322 9.97 5.21 -5.52
N ARG A 323 10.27 4.55 -6.66
CA ARG A 323 11.33 4.99 -7.57
C ARG A 323 11.08 6.40 -8.10
N ILE A 324 9.85 6.67 -8.53
CA ILE A 324 9.46 8.01 -8.99
C ILE A 324 9.58 9.03 -7.85
N GLY A 325 9.12 8.68 -6.64
CA GLY A 325 9.28 9.54 -5.47
C GLY A 325 10.74 9.88 -5.18
N ASN A 326 11.63 8.89 -5.25
CA ASN A 326 13.06 9.11 -5.07
C ASN A 326 13.64 10.08 -6.13
N ARG A 327 13.24 9.93 -7.40
CA ARG A 327 13.64 10.85 -8.50
C ARG A 327 13.10 12.26 -8.27
N ALA A 328 11.87 12.37 -7.78
CA ALA A 328 11.22 13.65 -7.45
C ALA A 328 11.66 14.24 -6.10
N GLY A 329 12.56 13.60 -5.36
CA GLY A 329 12.97 14.05 -4.02
C GLY A 329 11.89 13.89 -2.93
N ILE A 330 10.92 13.03 -3.15
CA ILE A 330 9.80 12.73 -2.23
C ILE A 330 10.05 11.40 -1.54
N GLU A 331 10.59 11.46 -0.32
CA GLU A 331 10.89 10.25 0.45
C GLU A 331 9.61 9.53 0.92
N GLY A 332 9.62 8.19 0.85
CA GLY A 332 8.53 7.36 1.37
C GLY A 332 7.25 7.40 0.55
N LEU A 333 7.27 7.94 -0.69
CA LEU A 333 6.10 7.99 -1.56
C LEU A 333 5.54 6.58 -1.79
N HIS A 334 4.24 6.42 -1.59
CA HIS A 334 3.53 5.15 -1.76
C HIS A 334 2.09 5.36 -2.25
N PRO A 335 1.42 4.36 -2.87
CA PRO A 335 0.11 4.53 -3.49
C PRO A 335 -0.98 5.11 -2.59
N HIS A 336 -0.97 4.80 -1.28
CA HIS A 336 -1.98 5.33 -0.35
C HIS A 336 -1.82 6.83 -0.06
N MET A 337 -0.60 7.40 -0.19
CA MET A 337 -0.40 8.85 -0.04
C MET A 337 -1.16 9.64 -1.09
N PHE A 338 -1.26 9.14 -2.32
CA PHE A 338 -2.04 9.80 -3.38
C PHE A 338 -3.52 9.90 -3.01
N ARG A 339 -4.08 8.81 -2.51
CA ARG A 339 -5.47 8.79 -2.03
C ARG A 339 -5.70 9.75 -0.85
N HIS A 340 -4.78 9.78 0.11
CA HIS A 340 -4.83 10.73 1.21
C HIS A 340 -4.73 12.17 0.71
N THR A 341 -3.88 12.42 -0.29
CA THR A 341 -3.72 13.73 -0.93
C THR A 341 -5.00 14.12 -1.68
N PHE A 342 -5.58 13.23 -2.49
CA PHE A 342 -6.85 13.44 -3.18
C PHE A 342 -7.95 13.83 -2.18
N VAL A 343 -8.16 13.05 -1.15
CA VAL A 343 -9.13 13.33 -0.08
C VAL A 343 -8.84 14.67 0.61
N SER A 344 -7.57 14.98 0.88
CA SER A 344 -7.17 16.25 1.51
C SER A 344 -7.43 17.45 0.61
N ILE A 345 -7.24 17.32 -0.72
CA ILE A 345 -7.54 18.36 -1.70
C ILE A 345 -9.05 18.63 -1.72
N LEU A 346 -9.88 17.58 -1.83
CA LEU A 346 -11.34 17.73 -1.82
C LEU A 346 -11.85 18.36 -0.52
N LEU A 347 -11.35 17.91 0.64
CA LEU A 347 -11.68 18.48 1.95
C LEU A 347 -11.16 19.91 2.14
N SER A 348 -10.24 20.37 1.29
CA SER A 348 -9.77 21.76 1.30
C SER A 348 -10.81 22.72 0.74
N ASN A 349 -11.78 22.28 -0.03
CA ASN A 349 -12.94 23.07 -0.41
C ASN A 349 -14.00 23.00 0.70
N PRO A 350 -14.38 24.14 1.34
CA PRO A 350 -15.38 24.15 2.41
C PRO A 350 -16.80 23.81 1.95
N GLU A 351 -17.08 23.94 0.66
CA GLU A 351 -18.39 23.65 0.08
C GLU A 351 -18.64 22.15 -0.10
N ILE A 352 -17.56 21.34 -0.13
CA ILE A 352 -17.66 19.89 -0.28
C ILE A 352 -17.76 19.23 1.10
N GLY A 353 -18.90 18.58 1.35
CA GLY A 353 -19.16 17.89 2.61
C GLY A 353 -18.27 16.65 2.80
N VAL A 354 -17.92 16.33 4.06
CA VAL A 354 -17.10 15.15 4.41
C VAL A 354 -17.74 13.85 3.90
N ALA A 355 -19.07 13.76 3.89
CA ALA A 355 -19.81 12.60 3.39
C ALA A 355 -19.61 12.41 1.89
N THR A 356 -19.68 13.48 1.11
CA THR A 356 -19.42 13.48 -0.34
C THR A 356 -17.99 13.00 -0.62
N VAL A 357 -17.00 13.57 0.09
CA VAL A 357 -15.59 13.14 -0.06
C VAL A 357 -15.39 11.67 0.33
N ALA A 358 -16.10 11.18 1.35
CA ALA A 358 -16.05 9.78 1.75
C ALA A 358 -16.61 8.85 0.65
N ALA A 359 -17.70 9.26 -0.01
CA ALA A 359 -18.32 8.55 -1.12
C ALA A 359 -17.39 8.51 -2.34
N GLU A 360 -16.87 9.67 -2.78
CA GLU A 360 -15.90 9.79 -3.86
C GLU A 360 -14.66 8.91 -3.64
N ALA A 361 -14.10 8.99 -2.45
CA ALA A 361 -12.99 8.13 -2.09
C ALA A 361 -13.38 6.65 -1.96
N GLY A 362 -14.64 6.29 -1.79
CA GLY A 362 -15.10 4.92 -1.49
C GLY A 362 -14.56 4.44 -0.13
N HIS A 363 -14.70 5.27 0.91
CA HIS A 363 -14.40 4.88 2.28
C HIS A 363 -15.59 4.15 2.89
N ALA A 364 -15.45 2.85 3.15
CA ALA A 364 -16.49 2.06 3.81
C ALA A 364 -16.82 2.57 5.24
N GLN A 365 -15.88 3.30 5.86
CA GLN A 365 -16.06 3.92 7.18
C GLN A 365 -15.73 5.41 7.11
N PRO A 366 -16.68 6.29 7.44
CA PRO A 366 -16.47 7.74 7.47
C PRO A 366 -15.34 8.19 8.41
N SER A 367 -15.01 7.37 9.43
CA SER A 367 -13.91 7.65 10.38
C SER A 367 -12.54 7.84 9.71
N THR A 368 -12.32 7.22 8.55
CA THR A 368 -11.06 7.41 7.79
C THR A 368 -11.00 8.80 7.18
N THR A 369 -12.10 9.27 6.57
CA THR A 369 -12.21 10.62 6.01
C THR A 369 -12.15 11.66 7.13
N LEU A 370 -12.81 11.39 8.26
CA LEU A 370 -12.82 12.27 9.41
C LEU A 370 -11.42 12.48 10.01
N ALA A 371 -10.57 11.44 10.04
CA ALA A 371 -9.19 11.58 10.50
C ALA A 371 -8.36 12.52 9.60
N ILE A 372 -8.57 12.48 8.28
CA ILE A 372 -7.94 13.41 7.33
C ILE A 372 -8.55 14.81 7.49
N TYR A 373 -9.85 14.90 7.62
CA TYR A 373 -10.57 16.16 7.85
C TYR A 373 -10.04 16.91 9.07
N THR A 374 -9.87 16.22 10.19
CA THR A 374 -9.32 16.84 11.43
C THR A 374 -7.96 17.49 11.18
N GLN A 375 -7.07 16.84 10.42
CA GLN A 375 -5.76 17.42 10.08
C GLN A 375 -5.86 18.65 9.18
N VAL A 376 -6.73 18.61 8.16
CA VAL A 376 -6.98 19.75 7.26
C VAL A 376 -7.58 20.92 8.05
N TYR A 377 -8.53 20.63 8.96
CA TYR A 377 -9.19 21.62 9.80
C TYR A 377 -8.22 22.27 10.79
N ASP A 378 -7.37 21.49 11.47
CA ASP A 378 -6.36 22.02 12.40
C ASP A 378 -5.34 22.92 11.69
N LYS A 379 -4.97 22.58 10.46
CA LYS A 379 -4.11 23.44 9.64
C LYS A 379 -4.79 24.75 9.30
N ARG A 380 -6.07 24.73 8.87
CA ARG A 380 -6.87 25.92 8.60
C ARG A 380 -7.04 26.82 9.83
N ARG A 381 -7.31 26.25 11.00
CA ARG A 381 -7.41 27.02 12.26
C ARG A 381 -6.12 27.80 12.54
N LYS A 382 -4.95 27.20 12.27
CA LYS A 382 -3.68 27.91 12.42
C LYS A 382 -3.50 29.04 11.41
N GLU A 383 -3.89 28.80 10.15
CA GLU A 383 -3.84 29.82 9.08
C GLU A 383 -4.79 31.00 9.41
N ILE A 384 -6.02 30.72 9.79
CA ILE A 384 -7.01 31.73 10.23
C ILE A 384 -6.45 32.55 11.39
N ARG A 385 -5.89 31.90 12.41
CA ARG A 385 -5.32 32.61 13.57
C ARG A 385 -4.14 33.52 13.16
N ASN A 386 -3.28 33.04 12.26
CA ASN A 386 -2.15 33.82 11.76
C ASN A 386 -2.61 35.00 10.91
N GLN A 387 -3.66 34.82 10.10
CA GLN A 387 -4.26 35.88 9.32
C GLN A 387 -4.92 36.94 10.24
N MET A 388 -5.69 36.50 11.23
CA MET A 388 -6.25 37.41 12.24
C MET A 388 -5.16 38.22 12.98
N SER A 389 -4.04 37.55 13.32
CA SER A 389 -2.92 38.23 13.98
C SER A 389 -2.34 39.32 13.06
N LYS A 390 -2.15 39.02 11.78
CA LYS A 390 -1.67 40.00 10.79
C LYS A 390 -2.61 41.18 10.62
N GLU A 391 -3.91 40.91 10.46
CA GLU A 391 -4.90 41.98 10.18
C GLU A 391 -5.25 42.81 11.38
N LEU A 392 -5.07 42.28 12.61
CA LEU A 392 -5.45 43.00 13.83
C LEU A 392 -4.28 43.69 14.53
N TYR A 393 -3.05 43.27 14.30
CA TYR A 393 -1.86 43.70 15.06
C TYR A 393 -0.65 44.13 14.22
N GLU A 394 -0.68 43.97 12.91
CA GLU A 394 0.29 44.55 11.94
C GLU A 394 -0.38 45.63 11.09
#